data_90b9d8aaa9baefcfa735ffa1b9a9f5da
#
_entry.id   90b9d8aaa9baefcfa735ffa1b9a9f5da
#
_cell.length_a   1.000
_cell.length_b   1.000
_cell.length_c   1.000
_cell.angle_alpha   90.00
_cell.angle_beta   90.00
_cell.angle_gamma   90.00
#
_symmetry.space_group_name_H-M   'P 1'
#
loop_
_entity.id
_entity.type
_entity.pdbx_description
1 polymer ?
#
loop_
_entity_poly.entity_id
_entity_poly.type
_entity_poly.pdbx_seq_one_letter_code
_entity_poly.pdbx_strand_id
1 'polypeptide(L)'
;MRRSVLTLLFLSLLTAASARLGSDSDINLIKRIIANAKVQLGNELKVIDRSGKILNPVTLTKDGKVFYCNYEDWRSGFFPGSLWYMYELTGDDFWAGKANAFTQSIKQAQHLTSHHDVGFIINSSFGNSLRLTGNQADKDVIVTAARSLLTRFRPSAGIIQSWNVDRGCSLREAGSVP
;
A
#
# COMPACT_ATOMS: atom_id res chain seq x y z
N MET A 1 22.82 38.36 -40.32
CA MET A 1 21.56 38.52 -39.53
C MET A 1 20.61 37.31 -39.58
N ARG A 2 21.08 36.06 -39.85
CA ARG A 2 20.20 34.85 -39.89
C ARG A 2 20.33 33.87 -38.72
N ARG A 3 21.28 34.10 -37.79
CA ARG A 3 21.52 33.21 -36.67
C ARG A 3 20.77 33.58 -35.38
N SER A 4 20.28 34.80 -35.23
CA SER A 4 19.60 35.27 -34.03
C SER A 4 18.10 34.91 -33.97
N VAL A 5 17.46 34.61 -35.08
CA VAL A 5 16.03 34.28 -35.16
C VAL A 5 15.77 32.81 -34.78
N LEU A 6 16.73 31.92 -35.06
CA LEU A 6 16.58 30.48 -34.70
C LEU A 6 16.70 30.24 -33.21
N THR A 7 17.50 31.05 -32.51
CA THR A 7 17.71 30.90 -31.05
C THR A 7 16.50 31.34 -30.24
N LEU A 8 15.76 32.35 -30.74
CA LEU A 8 14.54 32.82 -30.09
C LEU A 8 13.35 31.84 -30.26
N LEU A 9 13.29 31.14 -31.41
CA LEU A 9 12.26 30.09 -31.61
C LEU A 9 12.46 28.85 -30.74
N PHE A 10 13.72 28.49 -30.42
CA PHE A 10 14.01 27.37 -29.53
C PHE A 10 13.73 27.70 -28.05
N LEU A 11 13.89 28.96 -27.65
CA LEU A 11 13.56 29.37 -26.26
C LEU A 11 12.06 29.44 -25.99
N SER A 12 11.23 29.71 -27.01
CA SER A 12 9.78 29.77 -26.87
C SER A 12 9.12 28.37 -26.82
N LEU A 13 9.80 27.33 -27.33
CA LEU A 13 9.32 25.94 -27.26
C LEU A 13 9.65 25.27 -25.93
N LEU A 14 10.64 25.75 -25.17
CA LEU A 14 10.98 25.22 -23.85
C LEU A 14 10.05 25.68 -22.72
N THR A 15 9.27 26.74 -22.94
CA THR A 15 8.31 27.24 -21.92
C THR A 15 6.94 26.58 -21.99
N ALA A 16 6.67 25.75 -23.00
CA ALA A 16 5.38 25.07 -23.15
C ALA A 16 5.31 23.69 -22.49
N ALA A 17 6.42 23.20 -21.92
CA ALA A 17 6.48 21.95 -21.17
C ALA A 17 6.43 22.17 -19.65
N SER A 18 5.79 23.23 -19.20
CA SER A 18 5.36 23.32 -17.80
C SER A 18 4.32 22.23 -17.61
N ALA A 19 4.71 21.14 -16.94
CA ALA A 19 3.77 20.14 -16.45
C ALA A 19 2.57 20.89 -15.88
N ARG A 20 1.38 20.66 -16.40
CA ARG A 20 0.14 21.15 -15.79
C ARG A 20 0.09 20.55 -14.39
N LEU A 21 0.62 21.26 -13.42
CA LEU A 21 0.21 21.10 -12.05
C LEU A 21 -1.31 21.18 -12.08
N GLY A 22 -1.99 20.22 -11.45
CA GLY A 22 -3.44 20.11 -11.46
C GLY A 22 -4.11 21.48 -11.25
N SER A 23 -5.34 21.62 -11.70
CA SER A 23 -6.08 22.88 -11.54
C SER A 23 -6.15 23.27 -10.05
N ASP A 24 -6.35 24.53 -9.74
CA ASP A 24 -6.57 25.00 -8.35
C ASP A 24 -7.69 24.21 -7.66
N SER A 25 -8.67 23.75 -8.42
CA SER A 25 -9.74 22.85 -7.97
C SER A 25 -9.18 21.50 -7.49
N ASP A 26 -8.27 20.89 -8.26
CA ASP A 26 -7.67 19.60 -7.93
C ASP A 26 -6.78 19.70 -6.69
N ILE A 27 -5.99 20.77 -6.60
CA ILE A 27 -5.15 21.05 -5.44
C ILE A 27 -6.01 21.21 -4.17
N ASN A 28 -7.12 21.94 -4.26
CA ASN A 28 -8.03 22.13 -3.13
C ASN A 28 -8.76 20.84 -2.76
N LEU A 29 -9.10 20.00 -3.74
CA LEU A 29 -9.68 18.68 -3.48
C LEU A 29 -8.68 17.79 -2.74
N ILE A 30 -7.43 17.72 -3.20
CA ILE A 30 -6.37 16.94 -2.55
C ILE A 30 -6.16 17.40 -1.11
N LYS A 31 -6.06 18.71 -0.85
CA LYS A 31 -5.93 19.26 0.50
C LYS A 31 -7.08 18.82 1.42
N ARG A 32 -8.31 18.85 0.93
CA ARG A 32 -9.48 18.40 1.70
C ARG A 32 -9.43 16.91 1.99
N ILE A 33 -9.03 16.10 1.01
CA ILE A 33 -8.90 14.64 1.18
C ILE A 33 -7.85 14.34 2.26
N ILE A 34 -6.68 14.98 2.20
CA ILE A 34 -5.62 14.81 3.20
C ILE A 34 -6.12 15.23 4.59
N ALA A 35 -6.81 16.37 4.70
CA ALA A 35 -7.34 16.84 5.97
C ALA A 35 -8.37 15.86 6.57
N ASN A 36 -9.27 15.33 5.74
CA ASN A 36 -10.24 14.32 6.17
C ASN A 36 -9.55 13.01 6.58
N ALA A 37 -8.60 12.52 5.80
CA ALA A 37 -7.83 11.32 6.13
C ALA A 37 -7.08 11.47 7.45
N LYS A 38 -6.46 12.64 7.68
CA LYS A 38 -5.79 12.97 8.96
C LYS A 38 -6.73 12.82 10.15
N VAL A 39 -7.97 13.32 10.03
CA VAL A 39 -8.98 13.21 11.09
C VAL A 39 -9.42 11.77 11.29
N GLN A 40 -9.77 11.07 10.23
CA GLN A 40 -10.29 9.70 10.30
C GLN A 40 -9.25 8.72 10.84
N LEU A 41 -8.05 8.70 10.26
CA LEU A 41 -6.96 7.83 10.72
C LEU A 41 -6.51 8.20 12.13
N GLY A 42 -6.45 9.50 12.46
CA GLY A 42 -6.11 9.96 13.81
C GLY A 42 -7.14 9.53 14.86
N ASN A 43 -8.42 9.52 14.54
CA ASN A 43 -9.46 9.04 15.44
C ASN A 43 -9.37 7.51 15.64
N GLU A 44 -9.13 6.75 14.57
CA GLU A 44 -8.93 5.30 14.66
C GLU A 44 -7.70 4.95 15.50
N LEU A 45 -6.59 5.65 15.29
CA LEU A 45 -5.39 5.47 16.12
C LEU A 45 -5.67 5.71 17.61
N LYS A 46 -6.48 6.72 17.96
CA LYS A 46 -6.87 6.96 19.38
C LYS A 46 -7.68 5.79 19.95
N VAL A 47 -8.53 5.16 19.15
CA VAL A 47 -9.30 3.98 19.59
C VAL A 47 -8.35 2.81 19.82
N ILE A 48 -7.44 2.57 18.88
CA ILE A 48 -6.46 1.49 18.98
C ILE A 48 -5.51 1.70 20.17
N ASP A 49 -4.98 2.91 20.35
CA ASP A 49 -4.07 3.25 21.45
C ASP A 49 -4.71 2.97 22.83
N ARG A 50 -6.01 3.25 23.00
CA ARG A 50 -6.74 2.93 24.24
C ARG A 50 -6.86 1.44 24.51
N SER A 51 -6.79 0.60 23.49
CA SER A 51 -6.81 -0.86 23.65
C SER A 51 -5.52 -1.43 24.23
N GLY A 52 -4.43 -0.67 24.19
CA GLY A 52 -3.09 -1.11 24.59
C GLY A 52 -2.48 -2.17 23.63
N LYS A 53 -3.08 -2.37 22.46
CA LYS A 53 -2.65 -3.35 21.44
C LYS A 53 -2.47 -2.67 20.10
N ILE A 54 -1.68 -3.25 19.21
CA ILE A 54 -1.63 -2.85 17.81
C ILE A 54 -2.64 -3.70 17.05
N LEU A 55 -3.69 -3.06 16.53
CA LEU A 55 -4.81 -3.70 15.85
C LEU A 55 -4.90 -3.14 14.43
N ASN A 56 -4.93 -4.00 13.42
CA ASN A 56 -5.03 -3.59 12.02
C ASN A 56 -6.51 -3.53 11.58
N PRO A 57 -7.09 -2.31 11.45
CA PRO A 57 -8.48 -2.15 11.04
C PRO A 57 -8.63 -2.47 9.55
N VAL A 58 -9.74 -3.11 9.19
CA VAL A 58 -9.99 -3.59 7.83
C VAL A 58 -11.31 -3.10 7.27
N THR A 59 -12.39 -3.24 8.03
CA THR A 59 -13.75 -2.93 7.57
C THR A 59 -14.67 -2.72 8.77
N LEU A 60 -15.92 -2.34 8.49
CA LEU A 60 -16.98 -2.32 9.47
C LEU A 60 -17.76 -3.63 9.43
N THR A 61 -18.11 -4.13 10.59
CA THR A 61 -19.08 -5.21 10.75
C THR A 61 -20.50 -4.69 10.47
N LYS A 62 -21.48 -5.60 10.33
CA LYS A 62 -22.88 -5.23 10.07
C LYS A 62 -23.48 -4.34 11.16
N ASP A 63 -23.01 -4.45 12.39
CA ASP A 63 -23.41 -3.64 13.54
C ASP A 63 -22.56 -2.36 13.71
N GLY A 64 -21.78 -2.01 12.70
CA GLY A 64 -21.01 -0.76 12.65
C GLY A 64 -19.72 -0.73 13.46
N LYS A 65 -19.28 -1.86 14.02
CA LYS A 65 -18.00 -1.95 14.74
C LYS A 65 -16.84 -2.16 13.77
N VAL A 66 -15.66 -1.66 14.13
CA VAL A 66 -14.45 -1.92 13.35
C VAL A 66 -14.04 -3.38 13.51
N PHE A 67 -13.80 -4.05 12.39
CA PHE A 67 -13.20 -5.38 12.35
C PHE A 67 -11.70 -5.23 12.20
N TYR A 68 -10.95 -5.88 13.09
CA TYR A 68 -9.49 -5.91 13.09
C TYR A 68 -8.98 -7.28 12.66
N CYS A 69 -7.93 -7.30 11.86
CA CYS A 69 -7.32 -8.55 11.40
C CYS A 69 -5.93 -8.78 12.02
N ASN A 70 -5.47 -10.02 11.93
CA ASN A 70 -4.09 -10.41 12.24
C ASN A 70 -3.20 -10.27 10.98
N TYR A 71 -1.89 -10.56 11.11
CA TYR A 71 -0.91 -10.45 10.03
C TYR A 71 -1.12 -11.45 8.88
N GLU A 72 -1.92 -12.49 9.06
CA GLU A 72 -2.20 -13.51 8.03
C GLU A 72 -3.27 -13.05 7.03
N ASP A 73 -4.06 -12.07 7.40
CA ASP A 73 -5.07 -11.50 6.51
C ASP A 73 -4.39 -10.65 5.42
N TRP A 74 -4.75 -10.89 4.17
CA TRP A 74 -4.18 -10.22 3.01
C TRP A 74 -4.30 -8.67 3.06
N ARG A 75 -5.25 -8.16 3.84
CA ARG A 75 -5.51 -6.71 4.02
C ARG A 75 -4.64 -6.08 5.10
N SER A 76 -3.93 -6.85 5.90
CA SER A 76 -3.21 -6.35 7.08
C SER A 76 -2.15 -5.29 6.77
N GLY A 77 -1.62 -5.27 5.54
CA GLY A 77 -0.65 -4.29 5.07
C GLY A 77 -1.22 -2.93 4.70
N PHE A 78 -2.53 -2.79 4.50
CA PHE A 78 -3.10 -1.56 3.96
C PHE A 78 -3.20 -0.43 5.00
N PHE A 79 -3.50 -0.76 6.25
CA PHE A 79 -3.54 0.27 7.28
C PHE A 79 -2.16 0.89 7.52
N PRO A 80 -1.08 0.12 7.81
CA PRO A 80 0.26 0.68 7.87
C PRO A 80 0.66 1.41 6.58
N GLY A 81 0.28 0.90 5.41
CA GLY A 81 0.48 1.58 4.12
C GLY A 81 -0.17 2.96 4.07
N SER A 82 -1.42 3.07 4.55
CA SER A 82 -2.13 4.36 4.62
C SER A 82 -1.44 5.35 5.56
N LEU A 83 -0.87 4.87 6.67
CA LEU A 83 -0.10 5.73 7.59
C LEU A 83 1.21 6.20 6.95
N TRP A 84 1.88 5.35 6.14
CA TRP A 84 3.05 5.75 5.36
C TRP A 84 2.72 6.82 4.33
N TYR A 85 1.57 6.72 3.64
CA TYR A 85 1.12 7.78 2.74
C TYR A 85 0.79 9.08 3.49
N MET A 86 0.24 9.01 4.70
CA MET A 86 0.06 10.22 5.52
C MET A 86 1.40 10.89 5.85
N TYR A 87 2.43 10.12 6.15
CA TYR A 87 3.79 10.66 6.31
C TYR A 87 4.29 11.34 5.03
N GLU A 88 4.21 10.65 3.90
CA GLU A 88 4.64 11.18 2.61
C GLU A 88 3.93 12.49 2.22
N LEU A 89 2.62 12.57 2.49
CA LEU A 89 1.79 13.73 2.13
C LEU A 89 1.91 14.91 3.10
N THR A 90 2.31 14.67 4.34
CA THR A 90 2.32 15.70 5.38
C THR A 90 3.71 16.07 5.89
N GLY A 91 4.70 15.19 5.74
CA GLY A 91 6.03 15.32 6.35
C GLY A 91 6.03 15.25 7.89
N ASP A 92 4.92 14.81 8.51
CA ASP A 92 4.76 14.79 9.96
C ASP A 92 5.26 13.44 10.53
N ASP A 93 6.34 13.47 11.30
CA ASP A 93 6.98 12.30 11.90
C ASP A 93 6.06 11.48 12.81
N PHE A 94 4.98 12.07 13.32
CA PHE A 94 3.94 11.32 14.02
C PHE A 94 3.42 10.15 13.18
N TRP A 95 3.16 10.39 11.90
CA TRP A 95 2.68 9.36 10.99
C TRP A 95 3.74 8.31 10.70
N ALA A 96 5.01 8.71 10.54
CA ALA A 96 6.11 7.78 10.36
C ALA A 96 6.26 6.84 11.55
N GLY A 97 6.19 7.37 12.77
CA GLY A 97 6.26 6.59 14.01
C GLY A 97 5.13 5.56 14.12
N LYS A 98 3.89 5.99 13.85
CA LYS A 98 2.73 5.09 13.83
C LYS A 98 2.84 4.06 12.71
N ALA A 99 3.15 4.48 11.48
CA ALA A 99 3.32 3.60 10.34
C ALA A 99 4.37 2.50 10.62
N ASN A 100 5.51 2.87 11.19
CA ASN A 100 6.55 1.90 11.57
C ASN A 100 6.04 0.90 12.60
N ALA A 101 5.40 1.34 13.68
CA ALA A 101 4.87 0.45 14.71
C ALA A 101 3.89 -0.59 14.12
N PHE A 102 2.96 -0.15 13.27
CA PHE A 102 2.00 -1.04 12.61
C PHE A 102 2.68 -1.95 11.57
N THR A 103 3.67 -1.44 10.82
CA THR A 103 4.48 -2.23 9.89
C THR A 103 5.20 -3.37 10.63
N GLN A 104 5.87 -3.06 11.73
CA GLN A 104 6.59 -4.10 12.51
C GLN A 104 5.64 -5.13 13.13
N SER A 105 4.40 -4.76 13.46
CA SER A 105 3.41 -5.69 14.04
C SER A 105 3.04 -6.85 13.11
N ILE A 106 3.18 -6.65 11.80
CA ILE A 106 2.86 -7.66 10.78
C ILE A 106 4.10 -8.33 10.16
N LYS A 107 5.28 -8.16 10.76
CA LYS A 107 6.54 -8.69 10.24
C LYS A 107 6.51 -10.20 9.97
N GLN A 108 5.77 -10.97 10.76
CA GLN A 108 5.66 -12.41 10.59
C GLN A 108 5.02 -12.83 9.26
N ALA A 109 4.28 -11.93 8.60
CA ALA A 109 3.73 -12.17 7.28
C ALA A 109 4.78 -12.48 6.21
N GLN A 110 6.06 -12.10 6.41
CA GLN A 110 7.16 -12.45 5.51
C GLN A 110 7.36 -13.95 5.32
N HIS A 111 6.85 -14.78 6.23
CA HIS A 111 6.99 -16.24 6.19
C HIS A 111 5.73 -16.95 5.68
N LEU A 112 4.68 -16.22 5.31
CA LEU A 112 3.45 -16.82 4.80
C LEU A 112 3.67 -17.44 3.43
N THR A 113 3.15 -18.66 3.27
CA THR A 113 3.19 -19.44 2.03
C THR A 113 1.81 -19.94 1.60
N SER A 114 0.74 -19.54 2.29
CA SER A 114 -0.62 -20.03 2.08
C SER A 114 -1.34 -19.38 0.88
N HIS A 115 -0.94 -18.15 0.52
CA HIS A 115 -1.56 -17.38 -0.57
C HIS A 115 -0.55 -16.39 -1.18
N HIS A 116 -0.88 -15.84 -2.35
CA HIS A 116 0.01 -14.92 -3.08
C HIS A 116 -0.03 -13.49 -2.55
N ASP A 117 -1.02 -13.13 -1.74
CA ASP A 117 -1.25 -11.75 -1.27
C ASP A 117 -0.21 -11.26 -0.24
N VAL A 118 0.76 -12.11 0.11
CA VAL A 118 1.96 -11.69 0.85
C VAL A 118 2.58 -10.45 0.21
N GLY A 119 2.51 -10.33 -1.12
CA GLY A 119 2.94 -9.13 -1.84
C GLY A 119 2.18 -7.88 -1.43
N PHE A 120 0.85 -7.95 -1.25
CA PHE A 120 0.04 -6.83 -0.77
C PHE A 120 0.38 -6.45 0.67
N ILE A 121 0.53 -7.44 1.54
CA ILE A 121 0.86 -7.21 2.95
C ILE A 121 2.21 -6.49 3.05
N ILE A 122 3.23 -7.04 2.44
CA ILE A 122 4.62 -6.61 2.62
C ILE A 122 4.93 -5.35 1.81
N ASN A 123 4.49 -5.27 0.54
CA ASN A 123 4.82 -4.10 -0.28
C ASN A 123 4.08 -2.84 0.18
N SER A 124 2.83 -2.96 0.63
CA SER A 124 2.09 -1.82 1.15
C SER A 124 2.66 -1.28 2.47
N SER A 125 3.28 -2.12 3.29
CA SER A 125 3.86 -1.78 4.60
C SER A 125 5.37 -1.57 4.52
N PHE A 126 6.14 -2.64 4.50
CA PHE A 126 7.61 -2.62 4.47
C PHE A 126 8.17 -1.98 3.19
N GLY A 127 7.49 -2.14 2.04
CA GLY A 127 7.90 -1.49 0.79
C GLY A 127 7.82 0.02 0.89
N ASN A 128 6.74 0.58 1.46
CA ASN A 128 6.63 2.01 1.72
C ASN A 128 7.62 2.49 2.78
N SER A 129 7.84 1.71 3.85
CA SER A 129 8.85 2.03 4.85
C SER A 129 10.24 2.16 4.21
N LEU A 130 10.69 1.15 3.47
CA LEU A 130 11.98 1.19 2.79
C LEU A 130 12.08 2.37 1.82
N ARG A 131 11.05 2.61 1.02
CA ARG A 131 11.00 3.69 0.03
C ARG A 131 11.14 5.08 0.67
N LEU A 132 10.48 5.31 1.80
CA LEU A 132 10.39 6.61 2.43
C LEU A 132 11.51 6.88 3.44
N THR A 133 12.04 5.83 4.07
CA THR A 133 13.03 5.97 5.15
C THR A 133 14.43 5.45 4.80
N GLY A 134 14.55 4.62 3.76
CA GLY A 134 15.80 3.94 3.43
C GLY A 134 16.20 2.82 4.41
N ASN A 135 15.30 2.38 5.30
CA ASN A 135 15.59 1.36 6.32
C ASN A 135 15.97 0.02 5.68
N GLN A 136 17.25 -0.34 5.75
CA GLN A 136 17.75 -1.56 5.13
C GLN A 136 17.23 -2.85 5.79
N ALA A 137 16.85 -2.82 7.06
CA ALA A 137 16.25 -3.98 7.72
C ALA A 137 14.87 -4.36 7.09
N ASP A 138 14.15 -3.39 6.55
CA ASP A 138 12.89 -3.65 5.86
C ASP A 138 13.10 -4.31 4.50
N LYS A 139 14.24 -4.06 3.85
CA LYS A 139 14.66 -4.77 2.63
C LYS A 139 14.80 -6.27 2.87
N ASP A 140 15.39 -6.66 4.00
CA ASP A 140 15.55 -8.08 4.34
C ASP A 140 14.20 -8.77 4.52
N VAL A 141 13.22 -8.08 5.12
CA VAL A 141 11.84 -8.57 5.23
C VAL A 141 11.21 -8.76 3.84
N ILE A 142 11.36 -7.78 2.95
CA ILE A 142 10.83 -7.86 1.57
C ILE A 142 11.45 -9.04 0.82
N VAL A 143 12.77 -9.23 0.90
CA VAL A 143 13.47 -10.34 0.25
C VAL A 143 13.01 -11.69 0.83
N THR A 144 12.83 -11.78 2.15
CA THR A 144 12.31 -12.99 2.80
C THR A 144 10.90 -13.31 2.32
N ALA A 145 10.02 -12.31 2.26
CA ALA A 145 8.66 -12.47 1.75
C ALA A 145 8.64 -12.92 0.28
N ALA A 146 9.50 -12.35 -0.55
CA ALA A 146 9.64 -12.77 -1.94
C ALA A 146 10.08 -14.24 -2.07
N ARG A 147 11.00 -14.69 -1.23
CA ARG A 147 11.41 -16.10 -1.16
C ARG A 147 10.27 -17.01 -0.70
N SER A 148 9.50 -16.60 0.32
CA SER A 148 8.30 -17.31 0.76
C SER A 148 7.29 -17.43 -0.38
N LEU A 149 7.07 -16.37 -1.14
CA LEU A 149 6.16 -16.36 -2.28
C LEU A 149 6.67 -17.26 -3.43
N LEU A 150 7.99 -17.31 -3.66
CA LEU A 150 8.59 -18.17 -4.67
C LEU A 150 8.36 -19.67 -4.40
N THR A 151 8.12 -20.10 -3.18
CA THR A 151 7.76 -21.51 -2.88
C THR A 151 6.44 -21.93 -3.56
N ARG A 152 5.63 -20.96 -3.97
CA ARG A 152 4.38 -21.15 -4.68
C ARG A 152 4.53 -21.20 -6.21
N PHE A 153 5.74 -21.06 -6.72
CA PHE A 153 6.00 -21.14 -8.14
C PHE A 153 5.72 -22.56 -8.68
N ARG A 154 5.01 -22.63 -9.79
CA ARG A 154 4.67 -23.87 -10.49
C ARG A 154 5.38 -23.90 -11.84
N PRO A 155 6.54 -24.56 -11.94
CA PRO A 155 7.37 -24.54 -13.16
C PRO A 155 6.63 -25.01 -14.42
N SER A 156 5.78 -26.03 -14.30
CA SER A 156 4.99 -26.57 -15.43
C SER A 156 4.01 -25.57 -16.04
N ALA A 157 3.55 -24.61 -15.23
CA ALA A 157 2.61 -23.58 -15.67
C ALA A 157 3.28 -22.19 -15.85
N GLY A 158 4.51 -22.01 -15.34
CA GLY A 158 5.24 -20.74 -15.37
C GLY A 158 4.62 -19.64 -14.51
N ILE A 159 3.86 -19.99 -13.45
CA ILE A 159 3.11 -19.05 -12.61
C ILE A 159 3.38 -19.25 -11.13
N ILE A 160 3.10 -18.21 -10.35
CA ILE A 160 2.95 -18.31 -8.88
C ILE A 160 1.49 -18.62 -8.57
N GLN A 161 1.25 -19.74 -7.89
CA GLN A 161 -0.09 -20.17 -7.49
C GLN A 161 -0.69 -19.15 -6.51
N SER A 162 -1.90 -18.65 -6.81
CA SER A 162 -2.56 -17.60 -6.00
C SER A 162 -3.06 -18.12 -4.65
N TRP A 163 -3.95 -19.09 -4.64
CA TRP A 163 -4.54 -19.69 -3.45
C TRP A 163 -4.34 -21.19 -3.45
N ASN A 164 -4.40 -21.81 -2.30
CA ASN A 164 -4.43 -23.26 -2.24
C ASN A 164 -5.78 -23.73 -2.78
N VAL A 165 -5.72 -24.68 -3.72
CA VAL A 165 -6.91 -25.34 -4.24
C VAL A 165 -7.30 -26.36 -3.19
N ASP A 166 -8.02 -25.95 -2.17
CA ASP A 166 -8.76 -26.90 -1.40
C ASP A 166 -10.05 -26.28 -0.87
N ARG A 167 -10.96 -27.19 -0.75
CA ARG A 167 -12.08 -27.10 0.17
C ARG A 167 -13.21 -26.20 -0.29
N GLY A 168 -13.88 -26.68 -1.33
CA GLY A 168 -15.21 -26.22 -1.68
C GLY A 168 -15.32 -25.33 -2.90
N CYS A 169 -14.24 -24.93 -3.52
CA CYS A 169 -14.28 -24.56 -4.94
C CYS A 169 -14.16 -25.87 -5.75
N SER A 170 -15.14 -26.76 -5.64
CA SER A 170 -15.44 -27.63 -6.75
C SER A 170 -15.64 -26.68 -7.94
N LEU A 171 -14.90 -26.89 -9.00
CA LEU A 171 -15.32 -26.52 -10.34
C LEU A 171 -16.70 -27.18 -10.52
N ARG A 172 -17.74 -26.53 -9.95
CA ARG A 172 -19.08 -26.78 -10.41
C ARG A 172 -19.04 -26.29 -11.84
N GLU A 173 -18.84 -27.28 -12.70
CA GLU A 173 -19.20 -27.34 -14.09
C GLU A 173 -19.70 -25.98 -14.60
N ALA A 174 -18.93 -25.40 -15.50
CA ALA A 174 -19.50 -24.49 -16.48
C ALA A 174 -20.62 -25.29 -17.17
N GLY A 175 -21.73 -25.41 -16.46
CA GLY A 175 -22.96 -25.98 -16.98
C GLY A 175 -23.33 -25.14 -18.16
N SER A 176 -23.35 -25.78 -19.28
CA SER A 176 -24.01 -25.40 -20.52
C SER A 176 -25.04 -24.32 -20.31
N VAL A 177 -24.71 -23.12 -20.81
CA VAL A 177 -25.71 -22.09 -21.09
C VAL A 177 -26.54 -22.62 -22.24
N PRO A 178 -27.89 -22.71 -22.14
CA PRO A 178 -28.77 -23.10 -23.23
C PRO A 178 -28.74 -22.08 -24.36
#